data_b4b56a41ad48544261949110b7892fe7
#
_entry.id   b4b56a41ad48544261949110b7892fe7
#
_cell.length_a   1.000
_cell.length_b   1.000
_cell.length_c   1.000
_cell.angle_alpha   90.00
_cell.angle_beta   90.00
_cell.angle_gamma   90.00
#
_symmetry.space_group_name_H-M   'P 1'
#
loop_
_entity.id
_entity.type
_entity.pdbx_description
1 polymer ?
#
loop_
_entity_poly.entity_id
_entity_poly.type
_entity_poly.pdbx_seq_one_letter_code
_entity_poly.pdbx_strand_id
1 'polypeptide(L)'
;MYQEYLLNSGVDQSQIISINFDDLEYEELLDYHKLYQYIKDRLVENKMIHVFLDEIQNVPSYGKVVDSLYVKENIDIYIVRSTKHPITHLNSQYIEIHVLPLSFKEIYKPGTDKEEAFQKYMKTGGFPYINQIQLDKEQIDMYLEGINNTVIVKDMEALCESYLYYPVEVMDISGKEVLKSNKKYYIVDSGIRNYILPKQSYDLGFTIENIVYLELLRRRYIVNIGRSGLAEVDFIAKRNDVYTYIQATASLVDENTFNREISPLKLIEDNYEKIILTLDRYTLGNYDGIKVNNIIDWLLQE
;
A
#
# COMPACT_ATOMS: atom_id res chain seq x y z
N MET A 1 -10.59 16.41 0.10
CA MET A 1 -10.48 15.98 1.52
C MET A 1 -9.52 16.84 2.34
N TYR A 2 -8.18 16.82 2.13
CA TYR A 2 -7.27 17.59 2.99
C TYR A 2 -7.41 19.12 2.79
N GLN A 3 -7.59 19.58 1.57
CA GLN A 3 -7.91 20.98 1.28
C GLN A 3 -9.21 21.43 1.98
N GLU A 4 -10.25 20.62 1.98
CA GLU A 4 -11.50 20.87 2.71
C GLU A 4 -11.27 20.93 4.23
N TYR A 5 -10.41 20.03 4.74
CA TYR A 5 -10.02 20.08 6.15
C TYR A 5 -9.33 21.40 6.49
N LEU A 6 -8.41 21.90 5.66
CA LEU A 6 -7.74 23.18 5.84
C LEU A 6 -8.75 24.34 5.87
N LEU A 7 -9.66 24.37 4.90
CA LEU A 7 -10.73 25.38 4.84
C LEU A 7 -11.63 25.34 6.08
N ASN A 8 -12.03 24.16 6.50
CA ASN A 8 -12.83 23.97 7.72
C ASN A 8 -12.07 24.32 9.00
N SER A 9 -10.74 24.29 8.95
CA SER A 9 -9.84 24.67 10.06
C SER A 9 -9.53 26.17 10.09
N GLY A 10 -10.13 26.96 9.18
CA GLY A 10 -9.99 28.42 9.16
C GLY A 10 -8.90 28.95 8.22
N VAL A 11 -8.32 28.10 7.37
CA VAL A 11 -7.43 28.55 6.28
C VAL A 11 -8.29 29.20 5.20
N ASP A 12 -7.89 30.40 4.76
CA ASP A 12 -8.59 31.14 3.69
C ASP A 12 -8.31 30.52 2.31
N GLN A 13 -9.30 30.54 1.42
CA GLN A 13 -9.15 30.01 0.05
C GLN A 13 -7.96 30.62 -0.70
N SER A 14 -7.62 31.89 -0.44
CA SER A 14 -6.46 32.55 -1.03
C SER A 14 -5.11 31.98 -0.56
N GLN A 15 -5.09 31.17 0.46
CA GLN A 15 -3.90 30.48 0.98
C GLN A 15 -3.71 29.09 0.36
N ILE A 16 -4.63 28.64 -0.49
CA ILE A 16 -4.59 27.33 -1.13
C ILE A 16 -4.36 27.52 -2.64
N ILE A 17 -3.24 27.00 -3.13
CA ILE A 17 -2.92 26.91 -4.54
C ILE A 17 -3.01 25.43 -4.92
N SER A 18 -3.91 25.08 -5.82
CA SER A 18 -4.10 23.69 -6.26
C SER A 18 -4.01 23.62 -7.79
N ILE A 19 -3.13 22.77 -8.29
CA ILE A 19 -2.86 22.60 -9.71
C ILE A 19 -2.85 21.10 -9.99
N ASN A 20 -3.66 20.68 -10.97
CA ASN A 20 -3.62 19.34 -11.52
C ASN A 20 -3.06 19.40 -12.95
N PHE A 21 -1.89 18.77 -13.18
CA PHE A 21 -1.20 18.82 -14.46
C PHE A 21 -1.77 17.87 -15.52
N ASP A 22 -2.83 17.13 -15.22
CA ASP A 22 -3.64 16.42 -16.22
C ASP A 22 -4.73 17.34 -16.81
N ASP A 23 -4.99 18.51 -16.20
CA ASP A 23 -5.98 19.48 -16.67
C ASP A 23 -5.33 20.45 -17.67
N LEU A 24 -5.92 20.53 -18.86
CA LEU A 24 -5.48 21.44 -19.94
C LEU A 24 -5.50 22.92 -19.54
N GLU A 25 -6.27 23.30 -18.53
CA GLU A 25 -6.25 24.67 -17.98
C GLU A 25 -4.83 25.07 -17.51
N TYR A 26 -4.03 24.10 -17.09
CA TYR A 26 -2.68 24.31 -16.59
C TYR A 26 -1.58 23.91 -17.58
N GLU A 27 -1.90 23.66 -18.86
CA GLU A 27 -0.93 23.25 -19.89
C GLU A 27 0.27 24.21 -19.98
N GLU A 28 0.04 25.51 -19.84
CA GLU A 28 1.13 26.52 -19.88
C GLU A 28 2.09 26.38 -18.66
N LEU A 29 1.64 25.81 -17.55
CA LEU A 29 2.44 25.61 -16.34
C LEU A 29 3.31 24.35 -16.39
N LEU A 30 3.26 23.57 -17.48
CA LEU A 30 4.24 22.51 -17.75
C LEU A 30 5.65 23.07 -17.96
N ASP A 31 5.78 24.37 -18.25
CA ASP A 31 7.06 25.09 -18.13
C ASP A 31 7.35 25.42 -16.66
N TYR A 32 8.43 24.85 -16.10
CA TYR A 32 8.75 25.01 -14.69
C TYR A 32 9.03 26.46 -14.26
N HIS A 33 9.47 27.35 -15.18
CA HIS A 33 9.64 28.78 -14.89
C HIS A 33 8.29 29.48 -14.76
N LYS A 34 7.34 29.16 -15.65
CA LYS A 34 5.98 29.70 -15.57
C LYS A 34 5.28 29.21 -14.33
N LEU A 35 5.44 27.91 -13.97
CA LEU A 35 4.91 27.32 -12.73
C LEU A 35 5.45 28.06 -11.51
N TYR A 36 6.76 28.26 -11.43
CA TYR A 36 7.36 28.99 -10.32
C TYR A 36 6.81 30.40 -10.19
N GLN A 37 6.72 31.15 -11.33
CA GLN A 37 6.18 32.48 -11.32
C GLN A 37 4.70 32.54 -10.94
N TYR A 38 3.90 31.61 -11.46
CA TYR A 38 2.48 31.46 -11.11
C TYR A 38 2.25 31.30 -9.60
N ILE A 39 3.02 30.43 -8.96
CA ILE A 39 2.95 30.23 -7.51
C ILE A 39 3.43 31.49 -6.78
N LYS A 40 4.55 32.06 -7.22
CA LYS A 40 5.15 33.25 -6.59
C LYS A 40 4.19 34.44 -6.57
N ASP A 41 3.45 34.66 -7.67
CA ASP A 41 2.51 35.79 -7.80
C ASP A 41 1.26 35.63 -6.90
N ARG A 42 1.04 34.43 -6.34
CA ARG A 42 -0.08 34.11 -5.45
C ARG A 42 0.32 33.99 -3.99
N LEU A 43 1.58 34.23 -3.67
CA LEU A 43 2.02 34.25 -2.28
C LEU A 43 1.45 35.47 -1.55
N VAL A 44 0.87 35.24 -0.38
CA VAL A 44 0.34 36.28 0.50
C VAL A 44 1.34 36.51 1.63
N GLU A 45 1.73 37.75 1.84
CA GLU A 45 2.66 38.10 2.92
C GLU A 45 2.13 37.72 4.31
N ASN A 46 3.01 37.17 5.12
CA ASN A 46 2.72 36.76 6.51
C ASN A 46 1.62 35.71 6.68
N LYS A 47 1.28 34.97 5.61
CA LYS A 47 0.35 33.85 5.69
C LYS A 47 1.02 32.56 5.21
N MET A 48 0.69 31.44 5.83
CA MET A 48 1.08 30.13 5.34
C MET A 48 0.32 29.82 4.06
N ILE A 49 1.02 29.45 3.00
CA ILE A 49 0.45 29.07 1.72
C ILE A 49 0.59 27.56 1.53
N HIS A 50 -0.50 26.91 1.22
CA HIS A 50 -0.56 25.47 0.97
C HIS A 50 -0.63 25.24 -0.55
N VAL A 51 0.42 24.65 -1.12
CA VAL A 51 0.56 24.39 -2.55
C VAL A 51 0.36 22.92 -2.83
N PHE A 52 -0.67 22.58 -3.59
CA PHE A 52 -0.99 21.21 -4.00
C PHE A 52 -0.66 21.05 -5.49
N LEU A 53 0.24 20.14 -5.80
CA LEU A 53 0.71 19.85 -7.16
C LEU A 53 0.40 18.38 -7.46
N ASP A 54 -0.66 18.16 -8.24
CA ASP A 54 -1.10 16.85 -8.65
C ASP A 54 -0.52 16.49 -10.02
N GLU A 55 -0.06 15.22 -10.18
CA GLU A 55 0.63 14.71 -11.37
C GLU A 55 1.85 15.54 -11.78
N ILE A 56 2.62 16.02 -10.80
CA ILE A 56 3.75 16.95 -10.99
C ILE A 56 4.85 16.38 -11.90
N GLN A 57 4.95 15.05 -12.07
CA GLN A 57 5.91 14.44 -12.99
C GLN A 57 5.71 14.86 -14.45
N ASN A 58 4.55 15.41 -14.80
CA ASN A 58 4.28 15.98 -16.12
C ASN A 58 5.06 17.29 -16.38
N VAL A 59 5.59 17.93 -15.32
CA VAL A 59 6.41 19.14 -15.44
C VAL A 59 7.89 18.77 -15.48
N PRO A 60 8.59 18.92 -16.60
CA PRO A 60 10.02 18.68 -16.67
C PRO A 60 10.80 19.56 -15.68
N SER A 61 11.74 18.97 -14.94
CA SER A 61 12.56 19.70 -13.95
C SER A 61 11.79 20.33 -12.78
N TYR A 62 10.59 19.85 -12.46
CA TYR A 62 9.79 20.34 -11.31
C TYR A 62 10.55 20.40 -9.99
N GLY A 63 11.55 19.55 -9.79
CA GLY A 63 12.40 19.57 -8.59
C GLY A 63 13.02 20.94 -8.32
N LYS A 64 13.40 21.70 -9.37
CA LYS A 64 13.94 23.06 -9.20
C LYS A 64 12.89 24.03 -8.65
N VAL A 65 11.63 23.85 -9.01
CA VAL A 65 10.53 24.67 -8.48
C VAL A 65 10.33 24.35 -7.01
N VAL A 66 10.27 23.07 -6.68
CA VAL A 66 10.05 22.61 -5.30
C VAL A 66 11.20 23.07 -4.40
N ASP A 67 12.45 22.88 -4.82
CA ASP A 67 13.63 23.35 -4.08
C ASP A 67 13.59 24.87 -3.86
N SER A 68 13.22 25.65 -4.89
CA SER A 68 13.13 27.11 -4.81
C SER A 68 12.00 27.62 -3.92
N LEU A 69 10.91 26.85 -3.81
CA LEU A 69 9.80 27.16 -2.91
C LEU A 69 10.09 26.71 -1.47
N TYR A 70 10.78 25.58 -1.31
CA TYR A 70 11.11 25.03 0.01
C TYR A 70 11.93 25.97 0.91
N VAL A 71 12.81 26.79 0.32
CA VAL A 71 13.60 27.79 1.07
C VAL A 71 12.77 28.96 1.58
N LYS A 72 11.47 29.01 1.28
CA LYS A 72 10.56 30.04 1.77
C LYS A 72 9.86 29.56 3.04
N GLU A 73 9.89 30.36 4.08
CA GLU A 73 9.42 29.98 5.43
C GLU A 73 7.90 29.81 5.57
N ASN A 74 7.12 30.31 4.60
CA ASN A 74 5.66 30.36 4.68
C ASN A 74 4.96 29.53 3.59
N ILE A 75 5.59 28.48 3.10
CA ILE A 75 5.03 27.59 2.05
C ILE A 75 5.07 26.14 2.56
N ASP A 76 3.94 25.48 2.44
CA ASP A 76 3.77 24.04 2.67
C ASP A 76 3.39 23.37 1.35
N ILE A 77 4.18 22.40 0.88
CA ILE A 77 4.04 21.84 -0.46
C ILE A 77 3.60 20.38 -0.37
N TYR A 78 2.51 20.07 -1.05
CA TYR A 78 1.95 18.74 -1.19
C TYR A 78 2.08 18.29 -2.65
N ILE A 79 2.81 17.21 -2.86
CA ILE A 79 3.09 16.66 -4.19
C ILE A 79 2.40 15.31 -4.30
N VAL A 80 1.57 15.14 -5.33
CA VAL A 80 0.98 13.87 -5.70
C VAL A 80 1.58 13.41 -7.03
N ARG A 81 1.91 12.13 -7.11
CA ARG A 81 2.47 11.50 -8.31
C ARG A 81 2.14 10.02 -8.35
N SER A 82 1.95 9.51 -9.55
CA SER A 82 1.60 8.10 -9.81
C SER A 82 2.82 7.19 -10.02
N THR A 83 4.06 7.73 -10.00
CA THR A 83 5.29 6.97 -10.28
C THR A 83 6.40 7.23 -9.28
N LYS A 84 7.27 6.23 -9.09
CA LYS A 84 8.44 6.26 -8.18
C LYS A 84 9.64 7.05 -8.72
N HIS A 85 9.47 8.03 -9.58
CA HIS A 85 10.64 8.81 -9.99
C HIS A 85 11.25 9.52 -8.77
N PRO A 86 12.53 9.27 -8.45
CA PRO A 86 13.15 9.91 -7.31
C PRO A 86 13.12 11.43 -7.50
N ILE A 87 12.72 12.15 -6.48
CA ILE A 87 12.90 13.59 -6.43
C ILE A 87 14.39 13.79 -6.09
N THR A 88 15.21 13.82 -7.13
CA THR A 88 16.68 13.72 -7.02
C THR A 88 17.35 14.87 -6.28
N HIS A 89 16.64 15.94 -5.93
CA HIS A 89 17.19 17.13 -5.31
C HIS A 89 16.67 17.43 -3.89
N LEU A 90 15.60 16.80 -3.45
CA LEU A 90 15.02 17.03 -2.11
C LEU A 90 15.66 16.17 -1.02
N ASN A 91 16.95 15.93 -1.05
CA ASN A 91 17.72 15.11 -0.09
C ASN A 91 17.11 15.13 1.33
N SER A 92 16.28 14.14 1.67
CA SER A 92 15.76 13.89 3.02
C SER A 92 14.86 14.99 3.64
N GLN A 93 14.32 15.91 2.86
CA GLN A 93 13.57 17.09 3.34
C GLN A 93 12.05 16.95 3.11
N TYR A 94 11.53 15.74 2.89
CA TYR A 94 10.11 15.49 2.69
C TYR A 94 9.67 14.24 3.45
N ILE A 95 8.37 14.18 3.70
CA ILE A 95 7.71 12.97 4.21
C ILE A 95 7.01 12.30 3.04
N GLU A 96 7.40 11.08 2.73
CA GLU A 96 6.74 10.28 1.71
C GLU A 96 5.59 9.47 2.31
N ILE A 97 4.40 9.59 1.70
CA ILE A 97 3.21 8.86 2.11
C ILE A 97 2.76 8.00 0.95
N HIS A 98 2.88 6.69 1.11
CA HIS A 98 2.36 5.72 0.14
C HIS A 98 0.86 5.52 0.36
N VAL A 99 0.05 5.86 -0.64
CA VAL A 99 -1.39 5.65 -0.61
C VAL A 99 -1.70 4.31 -1.27
N LEU A 100 -2.15 3.36 -0.45
CA LEU A 100 -2.62 2.05 -0.93
C LEU A 100 -4.11 2.12 -1.28
N PRO A 101 -4.64 1.17 -2.09
CA PRO A 101 -6.08 0.96 -2.20
C PRO A 101 -6.72 0.78 -0.82
N LEU A 102 -8.02 0.97 -0.70
CA LEU A 102 -8.73 0.86 0.58
C LEU A 102 -8.48 -0.51 1.24
N SER A 103 -8.21 -0.48 2.53
CA SER A 103 -8.12 -1.69 3.37
C SER A 103 -9.51 -2.32 3.56
N PHE A 104 -9.53 -3.57 4.01
CA PHE A 104 -10.79 -4.20 4.40
C PHE A 104 -11.51 -3.41 5.51
N LYS A 105 -10.78 -2.87 6.47
CA LYS A 105 -11.32 -2.05 7.56
C LYS A 105 -12.01 -0.77 7.05
N GLU A 106 -11.46 -0.12 6.03
CA GLU A 106 -12.04 1.10 5.44
C GLU A 106 -13.29 0.81 4.61
N ILE A 107 -13.42 -0.41 4.05
CA ILE A 107 -14.57 -0.83 3.24
C ILE A 107 -15.67 -1.45 4.10
N TYR A 108 -15.31 -2.14 5.17
CA TYR A 108 -16.24 -2.86 6.00
C TYR A 108 -17.23 -1.91 6.70
N LYS A 109 -18.52 -2.21 6.56
CA LYS A 109 -19.58 -1.45 7.24
C LYS A 109 -20.03 -2.21 8.49
N PRO A 110 -19.89 -1.62 9.68
CA PRO A 110 -20.38 -2.25 10.91
C PRO A 110 -21.85 -2.68 10.80
N GLY A 111 -22.15 -3.91 11.25
CA GLY A 111 -23.49 -4.48 11.17
C GLY A 111 -23.75 -5.35 9.93
N THR A 112 -22.80 -5.43 8.99
CA THR A 112 -22.87 -6.42 7.90
C THR A 112 -22.16 -7.71 8.29
N ASP A 113 -22.44 -8.81 7.59
CA ASP A 113 -21.72 -10.06 7.78
C ASP A 113 -20.25 -9.89 7.38
N LYS A 114 -19.34 -10.20 8.32
CA LYS A 114 -17.90 -9.97 8.13
C LYS A 114 -17.30 -10.92 7.11
N GLU A 115 -17.73 -12.16 7.12
CA GLU A 115 -17.26 -13.21 6.25
C GLU A 115 -17.68 -12.94 4.80
N GLU A 116 -18.91 -12.57 4.58
CA GLU A 116 -19.43 -12.20 3.25
C GLU A 116 -18.73 -10.93 2.73
N ALA A 117 -18.58 -9.92 3.57
CA ALA A 117 -17.89 -8.69 3.23
C ALA A 117 -16.41 -8.96 2.87
N PHE A 118 -15.74 -9.84 3.62
CA PHE A 118 -14.36 -10.20 3.35
C PHE A 118 -14.21 -11.02 2.07
N GLN A 119 -15.11 -11.96 1.81
CA GLN A 119 -15.13 -12.70 0.54
C GLN A 119 -15.32 -11.78 -0.67
N LYS A 120 -16.18 -10.75 -0.54
CA LYS A 120 -16.33 -9.72 -1.56
C LYS A 120 -15.01 -8.95 -1.75
N TYR A 121 -14.40 -8.49 -0.66
CA TYR A 121 -13.13 -7.77 -0.70
C TYR A 121 -12.01 -8.57 -1.37
N MET A 122 -11.88 -9.86 -1.05
CA MET A 122 -10.91 -10.74 -1.70
C MET A 122 -11.10 -10.82 -3.22
N LYS A 123 -12.34 -10.75 -3.69
CA LYS A 123 -12.69 -10.84 -5.12
C LYS A 123 -12.51 -9.52 -5.87
N THR A 124 -12.97 -8.41 -5.28
CA THR A 124 -13.08 -7.11 -5.96
C THR A 124 -11.95 -6.15 -5.62
N GLY A 125 -11.17 -6.44 -4.58
CA GLY A 125 -10.09 -5.58 -4.12
C GLY A 125 -10.54 -4.32 -3.41
N GLY A 126 -9.60 -3.40 -3.23
CA GLY A 126 -9.73 -2.16 -2.46
C GLY A 126 -9.82 -0.88 -3.29
N PHE A 127 -9.94 -0.94 -4.63
CA PHE A 127 -10.07 0.28 -5.42
C PHE A 127 -11.32 1.08 -5.05
N PRO A 128 -11.17 2.39 -4.76
CA PRO A 128 -12.28 3.23 -4.30
C PRO A 128 -13.46 3.23 -5.28
N TYR A 129 -13.21 3.31 -6.58
CA TYR A 129 -14.25 3.35 -7.59
C TYR A 129 -15.16 2.12 -7.55
N ILE A 130 -14.59 0.92 -7.42
CA ILE A 130 -15.37 -0.33 -7.32
C ILE A 130 -16.22 -0.37 -6.04
N ASN A 131 -15.71 0.21 -4.95
CA ASN A 131 -16.33 0.12 -3.64
C ASN A 131 -17.32 1.26 -3.33
N GLN A 132 -17.24 2.38 -4.05
CA GLN A 132 -18.13 3.54 -3.86
C GLN A 132 -19.38 3.49 -4.74
N ILE A 133 -19.32 2.82 -5.89
CA ILE A 133 -20.41 2.73 -6.86
C ILE A 133 -20.88 1.28 -6.90
N GLN A 134 -22.21 1.08 -6.97
CA GLN A 134 -22.77 -0.26 -7.20
C GLN A 134 -22.56 -0.65 -8.66
N LEU A 135 -21.41 -1.21 -8.96
CA LEU A 135 -21.07 -1.73 -10.27
C LEU A 135 -21.49 -3.20 -10.37
N ASP A 136 -22.00 -3.59 -11.52
CA ASP A 136 -22.16 -4.99 -11.87
C ASP A 136 -20.81 -5.63 -12.22
N LYS A 137 -20.82 -6.96 -12.43
CA LYS A 137 -19.57 -7.70 -12.70
C LYS A 137 -18.90 -7.25 -13.99
N GLU A 138 -19.66 -6.98 -15.04
CA GLU A 138 -19.14 -6.56 -16.35
C GLU A 138 -18.46 -5.20 -16.25
N GLN A 139 -19.05 -4.26 -15.52
CA GLN A 139 -18.48 -2.93 -15.27
C GLN A 139 -17.20 -3.00 -14.42
N ILE A 140 -17.16 -3.90 -13.43
CA ILE A 140 -15.94 -4.15 -12.65
C ILE A 140 -14.84 -4.71 -13.56
N ASP A 141 -15.16 -5.72 -14.37
CA ASP A 141 -14.21 -6.33 -15.30
C ASP A 141 -13.69 -5.29 -16.30
N MET A 142 -14.53 -4.42 -16.87
CA MET A 142 -14.13 -3.32 -17.78
C MET A 142 -13.22 -2.29 -17.08
N TYR A 143 -13.52 -1.93 -15.84
CA TYR A 143 -12.69 -0.99 -15.07
C TYR A 143 -11.29 -1.57 -14.80
N LEU A 144 -11.23 -2.82 -14.36
CA LEU A 144 -9.96 -3.52 -14.11
C LEU A 144 -9.17 -3.75 -15.42
N GLU A 145 -9.88 -3.98 -16.54
CA GLU A 145 -9.28 -4.03 -17.88
C GLU A 145 -8.61 -2.71 -18.25
N GLY A 146 -9.27 -1.60 -17.99
CA GLY A 146 -8.71 -0.27 -18.22
C GLY A 146 -7.40 -0.05 -17.46
N ILE A 147 -7.37 -0.41 -16.16
CA ILE A 147 -6.15 -0.36 -15.35
C ILE A 147 -5.08 -1.28 -15.93
N ASN A 148 -5.43 -2.53 -16.23
CA ASN A 148 -4.51 -3.52 -16.74
C ASN A 148 -3.90 -3.11 -18.08
N ASN A 149 -4.68 -2.59 -19.02
CA ASN A 149 -4.20 -2.13 -20.32
C ASN A 149 -3.21 -0.96 -20.22
N THR A 150 -3.34 -0.14 -19.18
CA THR A 150 -2.38 0.94 -18.89
C THR A 150 -1.04 0.37 -18.39
N VAL A 151 -1.03 -0.86 -17.89
CA VAL A 151 0.07 -1.51 -17.17
C VAL A 151 0.82 -2.56 -17.99
N ILE A 152 0.13 -3.30 -18.87
CA ILE A 152 0.62 -4.55 -19.53
C ILE A 152 1.87 -4.36 -20.41
N VAL A 153 2.23 -3.16 -20.80
CA VAL A 153 3.38 -2.93 -21.70
C VAL A 153 4.72 -2.83 -20.96
N LYS A 154 4.74 -3.08 -19.64
CA LYS A 154 5.91 -2.80 -18.81
C LYS A 154 6.54 -4.08 -18.27
N ASP A 155 7.88 -4.08 -18.16
CA ASP A 155 8.62 -5.10 -17.44
C ASP A 155 8.36 -5.03 -15.92
N MET A 156 8.90 -5.99 -15.17
CA MET A 156 8.68 -6.10 -13.73
C MET A 156 9.20 -4.89 -12.95
N GLU A 157 10.26 -4.24 -13.45
CA GLU A 157 10.82 -3.03 -12.85
C GLU A 157 9.84 -1.86 -12.95
N ALA A 158 9.28 -1.63 -14.14
CA ALA A 158 8.28 -0.59 -14.37
C ALA A 158 6.96 -0.86 -13.60
N LEU A 159 6.57 -2.13 -13.43
CA LEU A 159 5.43 -2.51 -12.58
C LEU A 159 5.67 -2.19 -11.10
N CYS A 160 6.91 -2.35 -10.63
CA CYS A 160 7.29 -1.95 -9.29
C CYS A 160 7.40 -0.42 -9.15
N GLU A 161 7.88 0.28 -10.17
CA GLU A 161 7.95 1.74 -10.19
C GLU A 161 6.57 2.41 -10.20
N SER A 162 5.56 1.78 -10.80
CA SER A 162 4.17 2.24 -10.78
C SER A 162 3.38 1.78 -9.55
N TYR A 163 4.03 1.25 -8.52
CA TYR A 163 3.41 0.74 -7.28
C TYR A 163 2.38 -0.36 -7.46
N LEU A 164 2.38 -1.05 -8.59
CA LEU A 164 1.46 -2.17 -8.84
C LEU A 164 1.97 -3.47 -8.24
N TYR A 165 3.29 -3.63 -8.18
CA TYR A 165 3.94 -4.75 -7.53
C TYR A 165 4.96 -4.28 -6.49
N TYR A 166 5.00 -5.01 -5.39
CA TYR A 166 5.92 -4.79 -4.27
C TYR A 166 6.91 -5.93 -4.18
N PRO A 167 8.19 -5.71 -4.52
CA PRO A 167 9.22 -6.71 -4.31
C PRO A 167 9.55 -6.82 -2.82
N VAL A 168 9.53 -8.03 -2.28
CA VAL A 168 9.85 -8.34 -0.90
C VAL A 168 11.10 -9.21 -0.85
N GLU A 169 12.06 -8.79 -0.07
CA GLU A 169 13.33 -9.48 0.08
C GLU A 169 13.22 -10.63 1.07
N VAL A 170 14.04 -11.66 0.85
CA VAL A 170 14.15 -12.81 1.76
C VAL A 170 15.21 -12.52 2.81
N MET A 171 14.87 -12.77 4.07
CA MET A 171 15.76 -12.59 5.23
C MET A 171 16.04 -13.93 5.89
N ASP A 172 17.29 -14.20 6.23
CA ASP A 172 17.62 -15.30 7.12
C ASP A 172 17.09 -15.04 8.52
N ILE A 173 16.31 -16.00 9.05
CA ILE A 173 15.65 -15.84 10.35
C ILE A 173 16.69 -15.79 11.49
N SER A 174 17.73 -16.60 11.40
CA SER A 174 18.73 -16.74 12.46
C SER A 174 19.70 -15.55 12.50
N GLY A 175 20.24 -15.16 11.34
CA GLY A 175 21.20 -14.06 11.21
C GLY A 175 20.53 -12.68 11.09
N LYS A 176 19.23 -12.64 10.77
CA LYS A 176 18.48 -11.41 10.45
C LYS A 176 19.14 -10.59 9.34
N GLU A 177 19.77 -11.27 8.38
CA GLU A 177 20.42 -10.69 7.22
C GLU A 177 19.60 -10.93 5.95
N VAL A 178 19.56 -9.92 5.07
CA VAL A 178 18.88 -10.03 3.77
C VAL A 178 19.70 -10.95 2.86
N LEU A 179 19.03 -11.98 2.36
CA LEU A 179 19.67 -12.96 1.46
C LEU A 179 19.67 -12.46 0.02
N LYS A 180 20.76 -12.70 -0.69
CA LYS A 180 20.84 -12.51 -2.15
C LYS A 180 20.08 -13.65 -2.85
N SER A 181 18.75 -13.60 -2.82
CA SER A 181 17.87 -14.59 -3.44
C SER A 181 16.81 -13.91 -4.30
N ASN A 182 16.01 -14.73 -5.00
CA ASN A 182 14.86 -14.21 -5.74
C ASN A 182 13.87 -13.55 -4.78
N LYS A 183 13.38 -12.37 -5.17
CA LYS A 183 12.35 -11.64 -4.44
C LYS A 183 10.99 -12.29 -4.63
N LYS A 184 10.13 -12.23 -3.62
CA LYS A 184 8.71 -12.50 -3.76
C LYS A 184 7.99 -11.20 -4.12
N TYR A 185 6.95 -11.28 -4.93
CA TYR A 185 6.24 -10.09 -5.41
C TYR A 185 4.79 -10.14 -4.97
N TYR A 186 4.33 -9.07 -4.34
CA TYR A 186 2.92 -8.90 -3.96
C TYR A 186 2.29 -7.83 -4.84
N ILE A 187 1.03 -8.03 -5.18
CA ILE A 187 0.28 -7.09 -6.02
C ILE A 187 -0.47 -6.09 -5.14
N VAL A 188 -0.59 -4.86 -5.61
CA VAL A 188 -1.23 -3.76 -4.88
C VAL A 188 -2.71 -4.02 -4.55
N ASP A 189 -3.38 -4.87 -5.34
CA ASP A 189 -4.82 -5.13 -5.19
C ASP A 189 -5.22 -6.52 -5.66
N SER A 190 -6.05 -7.20 -4.89
CA SER A 190 -6.53 -8.56 -5.20
C SER A 190 -7.51 -8.58 -6.37
N GLY A 191 -8.27 -7.52 -6.60
CA GLY A 191 -9.19 -7.41 -7.74
C GLY A 191 -8.44 -7.40 -9.07
N ILE A 192 -7.36 -6.61 -9.19
CA ILE A 192 -6.48 -6.64 -10.37
C ILE A 192 -5.91 -8.05 -10.59
N ARG A 193 -5.41 -8.68 -9.51
CA ARG A 193 -4.88 -10.05 -9.62
C ARG A 193 -5.90 -11.02 -10.19
N ASN A 194 -7.11 -11.00 -9.64
CA ASN A 194 -8.18 -11.90 -10.06
C ASN A 194 -8.66 -11.63 -11.49
N TYR A 195 -8.50 -10.40 -11.97
CA TYR A 195 -8.78 -10.04 -13.36
C TYR A 195 -7.70 -10.58 -14.32
N ILE A 196 -6.42 -10.42 -13.95
CA ILE A 196 -5.28 -10.81 -14.79
C ILE A 196 -5.14 -12.33 -14.89
N LEU A 197 -5.36 -13.05 -13.79
CA LEU A 197 -5.17 -14.50 -13.75
C LEU A 197 -6.37 -15.26 -14.31
N PRO A 198 -6.15 -16.36 -15.04
CA PRO A 198 -7.23 -17.24 -15.49
C PRO A 198 -8.08 -17.73 -14.32
N LYS A 199 -9.39 -17.82 -14.50
CA LYS A 199 -10.37 -18.23 -13.45
C LYS A 199 -10.07 -19.58 -12.79
N GLN A 200 -9.25 -20.42 -13.40
CA GLN A 200 -8.85 -21.74 -12.88
C GLN A 200 -7.66 -21.68 -11.90
N SER A 201 -7.00 -20.54 -11.78
CA SER A 201 -5.81 -20.37 -10.93
C SER A 201 -6.06 -19.49 -9.70
N TYR A 202 -7.30 -19.47 -9.20
CA TYR A 202 -7.61 -18.74 -7.95
C TYR A 202 -6.92 -19.45 -6.78
N ASP A 203 -5.80 -18.87 -6.36
CA ASP A 203 -5.05 -19.30 -5.20
C ASP A 203 -5.49 -18.47 -3.99
N LEU A 204 -6.30 -19.11 -3.14
CA LEU A 204 -6.83 -18.48 -1.92
C LEU A 204 -5.70 -18.20 -0.93
N GLY A 205 -4.71 -19.08 -0.81
CA GLY A 205 -3.56 -18.91 0.08
C GLY A 205 -2.79 -17.66 -0.29
N PHE A 206 -2.40 -17.51 -1.55
CA PHE A 206 -1.71 -16.31 -2.00
C PHE A 206 -2.56 -15.04 -1.85
N THR A 207 -3.89 -15.13 -2.08
CA THR A 207 -4.77 -13.95 -1.91
C THR A 207 -4.78 -13.46 -0.47
N ILE A 208 -4.87 -14.38 0.49
CA ILE A 208 -4.82 -14.10 1.93
C ILE A 208 -3.46 -13.51 2.31
N GLU A 209 -2.40 -14.15 1.88
CA GLU A 209 -1.03 -13.67 2.11
C GLU A 209 -0.82 -12.26 1.57
N ASN A 210 -1.28 -11.99 0.34
CA ASN A 210 -1.20 -10.66 -0.26
C ASN A 210 -1.96 -9.59 0.54
N ILE A 211 -3.14 -9.90 1.05
CA ILE A 211 -3.94 -8.99 1.89
C ILE A 211 -3.21 -8.71 3.21
N VAL A 212 -2.63 -9.73 3.84
CA VAL A 212 -1.83 -9.58 5.07
C VAL A 212 -0.61 -8.69 4.81
N TYR A 213 0.09 -8.92 3.71
CA TYR A 213 1.24 -8.10 3.32
C TYR A 213 0.86 -6.62 3.20
N LEU A 214 -0.18 -6.29 2.46
CA LEU A 214 -0.64 -4.91 2.28
C LEU A 214 -1.07 -4.28 3.60
N GLU A 215 -1.70 -5.04 4.48
CA GLU A 215 -2.07 -4.56 5.81
C GLU A 215 -0.85 -4.29 6.69
N LEU A 216 0.18 -5.12 6.63
CA LEU A 216 1.45 -4.88 7.33
C LEU A 216 2.11 -3.58 6.87
N LEU A 217 2.09 -3.28 5.56
CA LEU A 217 2.57 -2.00 5.03
C LEU A 217 1.75 -0.82 5.58
N ARG A 218 0.42 -0.93 5.64
CA ARG A 218 -0.45 0.12 6.22
C ARG A 218 -0.12 0.39 7.68
N ARG A 219 0.18 -0.68 8.42
CA ARG A 219 0.61 -0.60 9.83
C ARG A 219 2.07 -0.16 10.00
N ARG A 220 2.73 0.24 8.90
CA ARG A 220 4.12 0.75 8.85
C ARG A 220 5.16 -0.26 9.33
N TYR A 221 4.96 -1.55 9.04
CA TYR A 221 5.99 -2.55 9.20
C TYR A 221 6.94 -2.55 8.00
N ILE A 222 8.22 -2.80 8.27
CA ILE A 222 9.18 -3.28 7.27
C ILE A 222 8.99 -4.78 7.20
N VAL A 223 8.74 -5.31 6.00
CA VAL A 223 8.34 -6.70 5.79
C VAL A 223 9.37 -7.43 4.95
N ASN A 224 9.79 -8.59 5.41
CA ASN A 224 10.63 -9.53 4.67
C ASN A 224 9.98 -10.93 4.69
N ILE A 225 10.38 -11.80 3.75
CA ILE A 225 10.07 -13.22 3.81
C ILE A 225 11.10 -13.89 4.72
N GLY A 226 10.66 -14.71 5.67
CA GLY A 226 11.57 -15.43 6.55
C GLY A 226 12.05 -16.74 5.94
N ARG A 227 13.35 -17.04 6.03
CA ARG A 227 13.89 -18.34 5.64
C ARG A 227 14.88 -18.88 6.69
N SER A 228 14.74 -20.15 7.00
CA SER A 228 15.71 -20.89 7.82
C SER A 228 15.89 -22.28 7.21
N GLY A 229 17.02 -22.46 6.47
CA GLY A 229 17.24 -23.67 5.67
C GLY A 229 16.16 -23.85 4.60
N LEU A 230 15.37 -24.92 4.71
CA LEU A 230 14.25 -25.23 3.83
C LEU A 230 12.89 -24.69 4.36
N ALA A 231 12.83 -24.23 5.61
CA ALA A 231 11.62 -23.66 6.20
C ALA A 231 11.46 -22.21 5.79
N GLU A 232 10.23 -21.86 5.42
CA GLU A 232 9.84 -20.48 5.07
C GLU A 232 8.79 -19.97 6.05
N VAL A 233 8.92 -18.72 6.46
CA VAL A 233 7.91 -17.96 7.20
C VAL A 233 7.42 -16.87 6.29
N ASP A 234 6.11 -16.75 6.08
CA ASP A 234 5.54 -15.83 5.12
C ASP A 234 6.01 -14.39 5.35
N PHE A 235 6.04 -13.95 6.62
CA PHE A 235 6.48 -12.62 6.94
C PHE A 235 7.32 -12.53 8.21
N ILE A 236 8.44 -11.81 8.11
CA ILE A 236 9.14 -11.18 9.21
C ILE A 236 8.75 -9.70 9.17
N ALA A 237 7.87 -9.28 10.06
CA ALA A 237 7.39 -7.90 10.13
C ALA A 237 8.14 -7.15 11.24
N LYS A 238 8.86 -6.07 10.89
CA LYS A 238 9.65 -5.28 11.83
C LYS A 238 9.06 -3.88 12.00
N ARG A 239 8.84 -3.45 13.25
CA ARG A 239 8.44 -2.08 13.57
C ARG A 239 9.08 -1.66 14.90
N ASN A 240 9.73 -0.47 14.95
CA ASN A 240 10.42 0.03 16.14
C ASN A 240 11.40 -0.99 16.75
N ASP A 241 12.19 -1.67 15.90
CA ASP A 241 13.15 -2.72 16.25
C ASP A 241 12.54 -3.98 16.91
N VAL A 242 11.23 -4.10 16.93
CA VAL A 242 10.52 -5.30 17.38
C VAL A 242 10.11 -6.11 16.16
N TYR A 243 10.37 -7.41 16.22
CA TYR A 243 10.00 -8.37 15.17
C TYR A 243 8.68 -9.08 15.52
N THR A 244 7.91 -9.43 14.52
CA THR A 244 6.75 -10.33 14.60
C THR A 244 6.85 -11.31 13.43
N TYR A 245 6.70 -12.59 13.70
CA TYR A 245 6.71 -13.64 12.68
C TYR A 245 5.29 -14.06 12.37
N ILE A 246 4.92 -14.07 11.10
CA ILE A 246 3.54 -14.27 10.69
C ILE A 246 3.48 -15.32 9.59
N GLN A 247 2.58 -16.30 9.76
CA GLN A 247 2.10 -17.20 8.71
C GLN A 247 0.65 -16.83 8.36
N ALA A 248 0.27 -16.97 7.11
CA ALA A 248 -1.06 -16.62 6.62
C ALA A 248 -1.63 -17.77 5.78
N THR A 249 -2.68 -18.41 6.26
CA THR A 249 -3.26 -19.59 5.61
C THR A 249 -4.79 -19.54 5.59
N ALA A 250 -5.39 -20.19 4.60
CA ALA A 250 -6.85 -20.27 4.51
C ALA A 250 -7.44 -21.13 5.64
N SER A 251 -6.81 -22.24 5.99
CA SER A 251 -7.32 -23.16 6.99
C SER A 251 -6.20 -23.96 7.68
N LEU A 252 -6.42 -24.29 8.93
CA LEU A 252 -5.58 -25.13 9.79
C LEU A 252 -6.30 -26.42 10.24
N VAL A 253 -7.47 -26.73 9.66
CA VAL A 253 -8.27 -27.88 10.06
C VAL A 253 -7.57 -29.21 9.71
N ASP A 254 -6.85 -29.24 8.59
CA ASP A 254 -6.05 -30.41 8.22
C ASP A 254 -4.74 -30.45 9.02
N GLU A 255 -4.45 -31.60 9.63
CA GLU A 255 -3.29 -31.77 10.50
C GLU A 255 -1.95 -31.57 9.78
N ASN A 256 -1.84 -31.99 8.52
CA ASN A 256 -0.62 -31.79 7.74
C ASN A 256 -0.41 -30.31 7.46
N THR A 257 -1.49 -29.59 7.12
CA THR A 257 -1.46 -28.15 6.93
C THR A 257 -1.10 -27.45 8.24
N PHE A 258 -1.72 -27.80 9.35
CA PHE A 258 -1.39 -27.26 10.66
C PHE A 258 0.11 -27.45 10.99
N ASN A 259 0.63 -28.65 10.81
CA ASN A 259 2.04 -28.95 11.09
C ASN A 259 2.98 -28.18 10.15
N ARG A 260 2.62 -28.02 8.89
CA ARG A 260 3.40 -27.25 7.91
C ARG A 260 3.49 -25.77 8.30
N GLU A 261 2.40 -25.16 8.75
CA GLU A 261 2.35 -23.73 9.10
C GLU A 261 3.01 -23.43 10.46
N ILE A 262 2.87 -24.34 11.43
CA ILE A 262 3.40 -24.12 12.78
C ILE A 262 4.90 -24.43 12.90
N SER A 263 5.39 -25.43 12.15
CA SER A 263 6.76 -25.93 12.29
C SER A 263 7.83 -24.86 12.03
N PRO A 264 7.74 -24.02 11.01
CA PRO A 264 8.72 -22.95 10.77
C PRO A 264 8.80 -21.98 11.96
N LEU A 265 7.67 -21.66 12.56
CA LEU A 265 7.59 -20.75 13.71
C LEU A 265 8.17 -21.37 14.99
N LYS A 266 8.04 -22.70 15.18
CA LYS A 266 8.64 -23.42 16.31
C LYS A 266 10.17 -23.45 16.23
N LEU A 267 10.75 -23.39 15.05
CA LEU A 267 12.20 -23.37 14.86
C LEU A 267 12.85 -22.03 15.25
N ILE A 268 12.06 -21.00 15.47
CA ILE A 268 12.56 -19.67 15.86
C ILE A 268 12.75 -19.64 17.37
N GLU A 269 13.98 -19.51 17.82
CA GLU A 269 14.34 -19.60 19.24
C GLU A 269 14.22 -18.27 20.00
N ASP A 270 13.95 -17.14 19.30
CA ASP A 270 13.78 -15.87 19.97
C ASP A 270 12.40 -15.69 20.60
N ASN A 271 12.27 -14.67 21.46
CA ASN A 271 11.06 -14.38 22.24
C ASN A 271 10.10 -13.39 21.55
N TYR A 272 10.30 -13.10 20.27
CA TYR A 272 9.38 -12.25 19.54
C TYR A 272 8.06 -12.96 19.25
N GLU A 273 7.03 -12.15 19.00
CA GLU A 273 5.69 -12.66 18.77
C GLU A 273 5.61 -13.51 17.50
N LYS A 274 4.90 -14.63 17.59
CA LYS A 274 4.66 -15.58 16.50
C LYS A 274 3.16 -15.75 16.33
N ILE A 275 2.67 -15.48 15.10
CA ILE A 275 1.24 -15.46 14.81
C ILE A 275 0.95 -16.30 13.57
N ILE A 276 -0.12 -17.07 13.60
CA ILE A 276 -0.74 -17.64 12.40
C ILE A 276 -2.08 -16.95 12.20
N LEU A 277 -2.30 -16.41 11.00
CA LEU A 277 -3.56 -15.80 10.58
C LEU A 277 -4.33 -16.78 9.68
N THR A 278 -5.58 -17.11 10.06
CA THR A 278 -6.41 -18.06 9.32
C THR A 278 -7.86 -17.59 9.20
N LEU A 279 -8.60 -18.12 8.22
CA LEU A 279 -10.04 -17.90 8.12
C LEU A 279 -10.84 -18.75 9.11
N ASP A 280 -10.23 -19.80 9.67
CA ASP A 280 -10.91 -20.66 10.63
C ASP A 280 -11.35 -19.91 11.88
N ARG A 281 -12.43 -20.40 12.49
CA ARG A 281 -12.95 -19.94 13.77
C ARG A 281 -12.73 -20.94 14.89
N TYR A 282 -12.43 -22.20 14.56
CA TYR A 282 -12.36 -23.31 15.51
C TYR A 282 -10.93 -23.70 15.90
N THR A 283 -9.94 -23.25 15.14
CA THR A 283 -8.51 -23.54 15.41
C THR A 283 -7.81 -22.42 16.18
N LEU A 284 -8.56 -21.41 16.61
CA LEU A 284 -8.00 -20.25 17.31
C LEU A 284 -7.47 -20.63 18.70
N GLY A 285 -6.37 -20.03 19.09
CA GLY A 285 -5.77 -20.30 20.39
C GLY A 285 -4.29 -19.97 20.48
N ASN A 286 -3.61 -20.59 21.43
CA ASN A 286 -2.17 -20.48 21.63
C ASN A 286 -1.56 -21.89 21.68
N TYR A 287 -0.62 -22.14 20.77
CA TYR A 287 0.07 -23.42 20.61
C TYR A 287 1.56 -23.23 20.87
N ASP A 288 1.99 -23.53 22.11
CA ASP A 288 3.39 -23.39 22.52
C ASP A 288 3.97 -21.98 22.31
N GLY A 289 3.18 -20.94 22.61
CA GLY A 289 3.57 -19.54 22.44
C GLY A 289 3.25 -18.95 21.04
N ILE A 290 2.78 -19.76 20.09
CA ILE A 290 2.34 -19.31 18.76
C ILE A 290 0.84 -19.02 18.83
N LYS A 291 0.46 -17.78 18.54
CA LYS A 291 -0.94 -17.35 18.54
C LYS A 291 -1.60 -17.67 17.21
N VAL A 292 -2.77 -18.28 17.22
CA VAL A 292 -3.60 -18.50 16.04
C VAL A 292 -4.80 -17.57 16.13
N ASN A 293 -4.89 -16.61 15.21
CA ASN A 293 -5.91 -15.58 15.16
C ASN A 293 -6.73 -15.67 13.87
N ASN A 294 -8.01 -15.26 13.96
CA ASN A 294 -8.79 -15.10 12.74
C ASN A 294 -8.35 -13.84 11.98
N ILE A 295 -8.09 -14.00 10.67
CA ILE A 295 -7.58 -12.93 9.84
C ILE A 295 -8.55 -11.74 9.71
N ILE A 296 -9.87 -12.01 9.62
CA ILE A 296 -10.89 -10.95 9.49
C ILE A 296 -10.89 -10.07 10.75
N ASP A 297 -10.86 -10.72 11.92
CA ASP A 297 -10.83 -9.99 13.18
C ASP A 297 -9.51 -9.23 13.35
N TRP A 298 -8.38 -9.80 12.91
CA TRP A 298 -7.09 -9.13 12.93
C TRP A 298 -7.05 -7.89 12.00
N LEU A 299 -7.64 -7.97 10.80
CA LEU A 299 -7.73 -6.86 9.87
C LEU A 299 -8.60 -5.71 10.40
N LEU A 300 -9.57 -5.99 11.24
CA LEU A 300 -10.49 -5.00 11.84
C LEU A 300 -9.97 -4.38 13.14
N GLN A 301 -8.86 -4.89 13.71
CA GLN A 301 -8.22 -4.30 14.88
C GLN A 301 -7.56 -2.94 14.57
N GLU A 302 -7.37 -2.13 15.62
CA GLU A 302 -6.67 -0.84 15.53
C GLU A 302 -5.15 -0.98 15.48
#